data_128b22c1051aac9f99832f841093de05
#
_entry.id   128b22c1051aac9f99832f841093de05
#
_cell.length_a   1.000
_cell.length_b   1.000
_cell.length_c   1.000
_cell.angle_alpha   90.00
_cell.angle_beta   90.00
_cell.angle_gamma   90.00
#
_symmetry.space_group_name_H-M   'P 1'
#
loop_
_entity.id
_entity.type
_entity.pdbx_description
1 polymer ?
#
loop_
_entity_poly.entity_id
_entity_poly.type
_entity_poly.pdbx_seq_one_letter_code
_entity_poly.pdbx_strand_id
1 'polypeptide(L)'
;MEEKSFLDGMEGIDFRCLFLDPESLEVEKAHLQQDIFKSELVATILRAKSVVKNNVQLQQCFRSYSNKREEIIIRLDNCIIYTRPNFDANGYPQLLTNSSFEVFSARSEKGKECIKKFENIWDNSKKMF
;
A
#
# COMPACT_ATOMS: atom_id res chain seq x y z
N MET A 1 -0.67 9.13 24.16
CA MET A 1 -0.24 7.90 23.49
C MET A 1 -0.22 8.10 21.99
N GLU A 2 0.85 7.66 21.37
CA GLU A 2 1.06 7.86 19.94
C GLU A 2 -0.04 7.27 19.08
N GLU A 3 -0.51 6.05 19.40
CA GLU A 3 -1.56 5.38 18.63
C GLU A 3 -2.87 6.16 18.65
N LYS A 4 -3.27 6.70 19.79
CA LYS A 4 -4.49 7.49 19.88
C LYS A 4 -4.38 8.78 19.08
N SER A 5 -3.23 9.47 19.15
CA SER A 5 -2.98 10.67 18.35
C SER A 5 -3.01 10.38 16.86
N PHE A 6 -2.46 9.26 16.43
CA PHE A 6 -2.50 8.82 15.04
C PHE A 6 -3.93 8.58 14.59
N LEU A 7 -4.72 7.84 15.37
CA LEU A 7 -6.12 7.54 15.03
C LEU A 7 -6.98 8.81 15.01
N ASP A 8 -6.79 9.72 15.97
CA ASP A 8 -7.51 10.99 16.01
C ASP A 8 -7.17 11.85 14.80
N GLY A 9 -5.91 11.86 14.38
CA GLY A 9 -5.47 12.59 13.19
C GLY A 9 -6.01 12.03 11.88
N MET A 10 -6.46 10.77 11.87
CA MET A 10 -7.04 10.13 10.69
C MET A 10 -8.55 10.34 10.57
N GLU A 11 -9.18 10.88 11.60
CA GLU A 11 -10.62 11.15 11.56
C GLU A 11 -10.93 12.20 10.49
N GLY A 12 -11.87 11.89 9.61
CA GLY A 12 -12.25 12.77 8.50
C GLY A 12 -11.34 12.69 7.28
N ILE A 13 -10.29 11.87 7.30
CA ILE A 13 -9.41 11.62 6.15
C ILE A 13 -9.90 10.36 5.42
N ASP A 14 -10.04 10.46 4.10
CA ASP A 14 -10.29 9.28 3.27
C ASP A 14 -8.97 8.51 3.10
N PHE A 15 -8.78 7.53 3.96
CA PHE A 15 -7.59 6.71 3.98
C PHE A 15 -7.91 5.30 3.49
N ARG A 16 -7.14 4.82 2.53
CA ARG A 16 -7.22 3.43 2.04
C ARG A 16 -5.82 2.91 1.79
N CYS A 17 -5.57 1.69 2.21
CA CYS A 17 -4.27 1.06 2.09
C CYS A 17 -4.40 -0.35 1.51
N LEU A 18 -3.60 -0.65 0.49
CA LEU A 18 -3.52 -1.97 -0.12
C LEU A 18 -2.17 -2.61 0.24
N PHE A 19 -2.24 -3.77 0.86
CA PHE A 19 -1.07 -4.61 1.10
C PHE A 19 -1.05 -5.78 0.14
N LEU A 20 0.13 -6.19 -0.28
CA LEU A 20 0.30 -7.44 -1.02
C LEU A 20 -0.04 -8.61 -0.08
N ASP A 21 -0.84 -9.56 -0.58
CA ASP A 21 -1.22 -10.74 0.19
C ASP A 21 0.02 -11.60 0.46
N PRO A 22 0.38 -11.85 1.74
CA PRO A 22 1.55 -12.66 2.08
C PRO A 22 1.51 -14.08 1.54
N GLU A 23 0.32 -14.60 1.29
CA GLU A 23 0.15 -15.96 0.75
C GLU A 23 0.10 -15.98 -0.78
N SER A 24 0.27 -14.83 -1.44
CA SER A 24 0.27 -14.76 -2.90
C SER A 24 1.55 -15.36 -3.50
N LEU A 25 1.43 -15.83 -4.74
CA LEU A 25 2.57 -16.36 -5.49
C LEU A 25 3.67 -15.30 -5.69
N GLU A 26 3.29 -14.06 -5.85
CA GLU A 26 4.24 -12.95 -6.03
C GLU A 26 5.11 -12.74 -4.79
N VAL A 27 4.54 -12.86 -3.58
CA VAL A 27 5.30 -12.78 -2.34
C VAL A 27 6.23 -13.96 -2.20
N GLU A 28 5.77 -15.16 -2.53
CA GLU A 28 6.57 -16.37 -2.45
C GLU A 28 7.80 -16.30 -3.37
N LYS A 29 7.61 -15.84 -4.60
CA LYS A 29 8.72 -15.62 -5.53
C LYS A 29 9.72 -14.59 -5.02
N ALA A 30 9.23 -13.47 -4.51
CA ALA A 30 10.08 -12.42 -3.95
C ALA A 30 10.84 -12.90 -2.70
N HIS A 31 10.18 -13.69 -1.85
CA HIS A 31 10.78 -14.24 -0.63
C HIS A 31 11.92 -15.22 -0.94
N LEU A 32 11.77 -16.03 -1.97
CA LEU A 32 12.82 -16.96 -2.39
C LEU A 32 14.12 -16.25 -2.81
N GLN A 33 14.01 -14.99 -3.24
CA GLN A 33 15.18 -14.20 -3.63
C GLN A 33 15.65 -13.24 -2.53
N GLN A 34 14.73 -12.80 -1.66
CA GLN A 34 15.01 -11.92 -0.54
C GLN A 34 14.49 -12.61 0.73
N ASP A 35 15.33 -13.31 1.42
CA ASP A 35 15.00 -14.22 2.53
C ASP A 35 14.04 -13.65 3.59
N ILE A 36 13.99 -12.34 3.72
CA ILE A 36 13.21 -11.67 4.77
C ILE A 36 11.93 -10.98 4.28
N PHE A 37 11.68 -10.97 2.97
CA PHE A 37 10.58 -10.18 2.40
C PHE A 37 9.21 -10.54 2.97
N LYS A 38 8.88 -11.82 2.97
CA LYS A 38 7.59 -12.29 3.50
C LYS A 38 7.46 -12.00 4.98
N SER A 39 8.53 -12.21 5.74
CA SER A 39 8.55 -11.97 7.19
C SER A 39 8.33 -10.50 7.52
N GLU A 40 8.95 -9.60 6.78
CA GLU A 40 8.77 -8.16 6.97
C GLU A 40 7.35 -7.72 6.58
N LEU A 41 6.81 -8.25 5.50
CA LEU A 41 5.44 -7.97 5.08
C LEU A 41 4.44 -8.42 6.15
N VAL A 42 4.57 -9.65 6.66
CA VAL A 42 3.72 -10.17 7.73
C VAL A 42 3.85 -9.30 8.99
N ALA A 43 5.06 -8.93 9.38
CA ALA A 43 5.28 -8.07 10.54
C ALA A 43 4.61 -6.69 10.38
N THR A 44 4.67 -6.12 9.19
CA THR A 44 4.02 -4.83 8.88
C THR A 44 2.50 -4.95 8.99
N ILE A 45 1.93 -6.02 8.46
CA ILE A 45 0.48 -6.29 8.53
C ILE A 45 0.03 -6.47 9.98
N LEU A 46 0.81 -7.19 10.80
CA LEU A 46 0.51 -7.38 12.22
C LEU A 46 0.55 -6.06 12.99
N ARG A 47 1.48 -5.17 12.65
CA ARG A 47 1.52 -3.83 13.24
C ARG A 47 0.28 -3.01 12.87
N ALA A 48 -0.11 -3.03 11.60
CA ALA A 48 -1.32 -2.37 11.15
C ALA A 48 -2.55 -2.91 11.88
N LYS A 49 -2.66 -4.23 12.00
CA LYS A 49 -3.75 -4.89 12.74
C LYS A 49 -3.81 -4.44 14.19
N SER A 50 -2.66 -4.33 14.86
CA SER A 50 -2.57 -3.86 16.24
C SER A 50 -3.07 -2.42 16.37
N VAL A 51 -2.70 -1.54 15.45
CA VAL A 51 -3.11 -0.12 15.46
C VAL A 51 -4.62 0.03 15.28
N VAL A 52 -5.24 -0.77 14.41
CA VAL A 52 -6.68 -0.63 14.09
C VAL A 52 -7.57 -1.60 14.88
N LYS A 53 -7.01 -2.34 15.81
CA LYS A 53 -7.65 -3.42 16.57
C LYS A 53 -9.03 -3.06 17.13
N ASN A 54 -9.18 -1.84 17.66
CA ASN A 54 -10.42 -1.40 18.31
C ASN A 54 -11.18 -0.37 17.46
N ASN A 55 -10.84 -0.24 16.18
CA ASN A 55 -11.47 0.74 15.30
C ASN A 55 -11.96 0.07 14.02
N VAL A 56 -13.24 -0.28 14.00
CA VAL A 56 -13.88 -0.98 12.87
C VAL A 56 -13.82 -0.14 11.58
N GLN A 57 -13.96 1.17 11.70
CA GLN A 57 -13.92 2.04 10.52
C GLN A 57 -12.54 2.02 9.85
N LEU A 58 -11.47 2.08 10.66
CA LEU A 58 -10.11 1.99 10.12
C LEU A 58 -9.77 0.61 9.58
N GLN A 59 -10.32 -0.46 10.17
CA GLN A 59 -10.14 -1.81 9.64
C GLN A 59 -10.62 -1.93 8.20
N GLN A 60 -11.70 -1.23 7.86
CA GLN A 60 -12.25 -1.23 6.50
C GLN A 60 -11.37 -0.50 5.49
N CYS A 61 -10.42 0.30 5.96
CA CYS A 61 -9.47 1.02 5.13
C CYS A 61 -8.32 0.17 4.59
N PHE A 62 -8.23 -1.09 5.03
CA PHE A 62 -7.13 -1.99 4.66
C PHE A 62 -7.65 -3.17 3.86
N ARG A 63 -7.05 -3.42 2.69
CA ARG A 63 -7.37 -4.56 1.85
C ARG A 63 -6.08 -5.17 1.30
N SER A 64 -6.16 -6.42 0.87
CA SER A 64 -5.01 -7.11 0.28
C SER A 64 -5.25 -7.42 -1.19
N TYR A 65 -4.17 -7.39 -1.96
CA TYR A 65 -4.18 -7.75 -3.37
C TYR A 65 -3.12 -8.81 -3.66
N SER A 66 -3.29 -9.55 -4.76
CA SER A 66 -2.41 -10.68 -5.10
C SER A 66 -1.61 -10.48 -6.38
N ASN A 67 -1.94 -9.47 -7.18
CA ASN A 67 -1.30 -9.24 -8.47
C ASN A 67 -0.03 -8.42 -8.33
N LYS A 68 0.97 -8.70 -9.17
CA LYS A 68 2.20 -7.92 -9.24
C LYS A 68 1.91 -6.48 -9.60
N ARG A 69 2.55 -5.55 -8.87
CA ARG A 69 2.45 -4.12 -9.11
C ARG A 69 3.83 -3.54 -9.36
N GLU A 70 3.89 -2.65 -10.34
CA GLU A 70 5.12 -1.95 -10.70
C GLU A 70 5.14 -0.51 -10.19
N GLU A 71 4.05 -0.04 -9.59
CA GLU A 71 3.86 1.34 -9.21
C GLU A 71 3.39 1.44 -7.76
N ILE A 72 3.83 2.49 -7.07
CA ILE A 72 3.32 2.87 -5.76
C ILE A 72 2.52 4.14 -5.91
N ILE A 73 1.28 4.12 -5.48
CA ILE A 73 0.36 5.24 -5.57
C ILE A 73 -0.18 5.53 -4.18
N ILE A 74 0.02 6.75 -3.70
CA ILE A 74 -0.50 7.21 -2.42
C ILE A 74 -1.38 8.43 -2.68
N ARG A 75 -2.60 8.38 -2.20
CA ARG A 75 -3.51 9.52 -2.27
C ARG A 75 -3.67 10.15 -0.89
N LEU A 76 -3.45 11.45 -0.82
CA LEU A 76 -3.71 12.27 0.37
C LEU A 76 -4.63 13.41 -0.05
N ASP A 77 -5.93 13.27 0.19
CA ASP A 77 -6.98 14.20 -0.25
C ASP A 77 -6.89 14.48 -1.76
N ASN A 78 -6.50 15.69 -2.14
CA ASN A 78 -6.39 16.12 -3.54
C ASN A 78 -4.98 15.95 -4.12
N CYS A 79 -4.10 15.26 -3.41
CA CYS A 79 -2.72 15.07 -3.80
C CYS A 79 -2.44 13.60 -4.08
N ILE A 80 -1.81 13.29 -5.20
CA ILE A 80 -1.37 11.94 -5.55
C ILE A 80 0.14 11.93 -5.53
N ILE A 81 0.70 11.03 -4.72
CA ILE A 81 2.15 10.74 -4.71
C ILE A 81 2.35 9.44 -5.48
N TYR A 82 3.19 9.51 -6.50
CA TYR A 82 3.42 8.41 -7.42
C TYR A 82 4.91 8.09 -7.51
N THR A 83 5.25 6.83 -7.48
CA THR A 83 6.60 6.39 -7.78
C THR A 83 6.58 5.03 -8.48
N ARG A 84 7.54 4.84 -9.38
CA ARG A 84 7.83 3.54 -9.96
C ARG A 84 9.20 3.13 -9.42
N PRO A 85 9.27 2.15 -8.49
CA PRO A 85 10.54 1.69 -7.95
C PRO A 85 11.44 1.14 -9.04
N ASN A 86 12.74 1.24 -8.87
CA ASN A 86 13.69 0.53 -9.71
C ASN A 86 13.59 -0.97 -9.45
N PHE A 87 13.68 -1.76 -10.49
CA PHE A 87 13.63 -3.22 -10.40
C PHE A 87 15.01 -3.80 -10.65
N ASP A 88 15.33 -4.90 -9.95
CA ASP A 88 16.56 -5.64 -10.19
C ASP A 88 16.46 -6.48 -11.49
N ALA A 89 17.53 -7.20 -11.82
CA ALA A 89 17.58 -8.02 -13.02
C ALA A 89 16.50 -9.12 -13.06
N ASN A 90 15.95 -9.49 -11.91
CA ASN A 90 14.91 -10.50 -11.77
C ASN A 90 13.50 -9.91 -11.72
N GLY A 91 13.37 -8.59 -11.86
CA GLY A 91 12.09 -7.91 -11.85
C GLY A 91 11.50 -7.60 -10.48
N TYR A 92 12.31 -7.61 -9.41
CA TYR A 92 11.85 -7.29 -8.05
C TYR A 92 12.19 -5.86 -7.68
N PRO A 93 11.29 -5.17 -6.93
CA PRO A 93 11.53 -3.78 -6.57
C PRO A 93 12.71 -3.63 -5.60
N GLN A 94 13.54 -2.63 -5.87
CA GLN A 94 14.65 -2.25 -5.02
C GLN A 94 14.20 -1.25 -3.94
N LEU A 95 15.11 -0.88 -3.04
CA LEU A 95 14.83 0.06 -1.97
C LEU A 95 14.32 1.40 -2.51
N LEU A 96 13.28 1.94 -1.89
CA LEU A 96 12.65 3.20 -2.28
C LEU A 96 13.57 4.42 -2.16
N THR A 97 14.63 4.32 -1.37
CA THR A 97 15.62 5.41 -1.21
C THR A 97 16.26 5.85 -2.53
N ASN A 98 16.26 4.97 -3.53
CA ASN A 98 16.84 5.23 -4.84
C ASN A 98 15.79 5.58 -5.89
N SER A 99 14.53 5.77 -5.48
CA SER A 99 13.43 6.08 -6.37
C SER A 99 13.05 7.55 -6.28
N SER A 100 12.66 8.15 -7.40
CA SER A 100 12.12 9.50 -7.41
C SER A 100 10.59 9.45 -7.30
N PHE A 101 10.04 10.42 -6.58
CA PHE A 101 8.60 10.56 -6.41
C PHE A 101 8.10 11.74 -7.24
N GLU A 102 6.93 11.56 -7.85
CA GLU A 102 6.21 12.64 -8.51
C GLU A 102 4.94 12.94 -7.73
N VAL A 103 4.55 14.20 -7.71
CA VAL A 103 3.34 14.65 -7.01
C VAL A 103 2.40 15.28 -8.02
N PHE A 104 1.16 14.78 -8.06
CA PHE A 104 0.13 15.28 -8.97
C PHE A 104 -1.08 15.75 -8.18
N SER A 105 -1.80 16.74 -8.73
CA SER A 105 -3.14 17.03 -8.27
C SER A 105 -4.07 15.85 -8.63
N ALA A 106 -4.96 15.49 -7.71
CA ALA A 106 -5.99 14.48 -7.97
C ALA A 106 -6.90 14.88 -9.14
N ARG A 107 -6.97 16.17 -9.45
CA ARG A 107 -7.77 16.73 -10.55
C ARG A 107 -7.04 16.74 -11.89
N SER A 108 -5.72 16.55 -11.90
CA SER A 108 -4.95 16.45 -13.14
C SER A 108 -5.28 15.15 -13.87
N GLU A 109 -4.99 15.09 -15.17
CA GLU A 109 -5.22 13.87 -15.94
C GLU A 109 -4.40 12.70 -15.41
N LYS A 110 -3.13 12.94 -15.05
CA LYS A 110 -2.25 11.93 -14.47
C LYS A 110 -2.77 11.46 -13.11
N GLY A 111 -3.24 12.40 -12.27
CA GLY A 111 -3.84 12.07 -10.97
C GLY A 111 -5.11 11.23 -11.13
N LYS A 112 -5.99 11.56 -12.06
CA LYS A 112 -7.19 10.78 -12.36
C LYS A 112 -6.86 9.38 -12.84
N GLU A 113 -5.83 9.23 -13.67
CA GLU A 113 -5.34 7.93 -14.11
C GLU A 113 -4.87 7.07 -12.93
N CYS A 114 -4.08 7.65 -12.02
CA CYS A 114 -3.62 6.97 -10.82
C CYS A 114 -4.79 6.54 -9.93
N ILE A 115 -5.77 7.40 -9.73
CA ILE A 115 -6.98 7.10 -8.95
C ILE A 115 -7.73 5.92 -9.58
N LYS A 116 -7.91 5.94 -10.89
CA LYS A 116 -8.60 4.86 -11.62
C LYS A 116 -7.89 3.52 -11.45
N LYS A 117 -6.57 3.50 -11.53
CA LYS A 117 -5.77 2.29 -11.28
C LYS A 117 -5.95 1.78 -9.87
N PHE A 118 -5.88 2.66 -8.88
CA PHE A 118 -6.06 2.30 -7.49
C PHE A 118 -7.46 1.73 -7.24
N GLU A 119 -8.50 2.40 -7.73
CA GLU A 119 -9.89 1.96 -7.56
C GLU A 119 -10.11 0.58 -8.17
N ASN A 120 -9.54 0.32 -9.33
CA ASN A 120 -9.66 -0.98 -9.98
C ASN A 120 -9.06 -2.10 -9.13
N ILE A 121 -7.90 -1.85 -8.51
CA ILE A 121 -7.28 -2.84 -7.63
C ILE A 121 -8.07 -2.98 -6.34
N TRP A 122 -8.51 -1.87 -5.78
CA TRP A 122 -9.32 -1.85 -4.57
C TRP A 122 -10.59 -2.70 -4.74
N ASP A 123 -11.30 -2.53 -5.85
CA ASP A 123 -12.54 -3.25 -6.14
C ASP A 123 -12.31 -4.76 -6.31
N ASN A 124 -11.12 -5.17 -6.73
CA ASN A 124 -10.76 -6.57 -6.89
C ASN A 124 -9.95 -7.14 -5.72
N SER A 125 -9.78 -6.37 -4.65
CA SER A 125 -9.02 -6.79 -3.48
C SER A 125 -9.90 -7.45 -2.42
N LYS A 126 -9.26 -8.00 -1.39
CA LYS A 126 -9.93 -8.71 -0.28
C LYS A 126 -9.79 -7.94 1.01
N LYS A 127 -10.78 -8.07 1.89
CA LYS A 127 -10.68 -7.55 3.26
C LYS A 127 -9.52 -8.23 4.00
N MET A 128 -8.76 -7.42 4.75
CA MET A 128 -7.65 -7.92 5.57
C MET A 128 -8.05 -8.25 6.99
N PHE A 129 -8.93 -7.45 7.55
CA PHE A 129 -9.27 -7.52 8.98
C PHE A 129 -10.76 -7.73 9.23
#